data_41fe1e110e8a34705a68e3d889d1ebfe
#
_entry.id   41fe1e110e8a34705a68e3d889d1ebfe
#
_cell.length_a   1.000
_cell.length_b   1.000
_cell.length_c   1.000
_cell.angle_alpha   90.00
_cell.angle_beta   90.00
_cell.angle_gamma   90.00
#
_symmetry.space_group_name_H-M   'P 1'
#
loop_
_entity.id
_entity.type
_entity.pdbx_description
1 polymer ?
#
loop_
_entity_poly.entity_id
_entity_poly.type
_entity_poly.pdbx_seq_one_letter_code
_entity_poly.pdbx_strand_id
1 'polypeptide(L)'
;MAMQLRSFLLGVLLLIGFAFTNSKADIRAPPTHFDTASLNRSSFPEGFIFGVGSGSYQYEGAANEGGRGPSIWDTFTHKYPEKINDSSNGDIAVDQYHRYKEDVGIMKNMGWDAYRFSISWSRLLPNGKLSGGVNKEGIKYYNNLINELLRNGLTPFVTLFHWDLPQTLEDEYGGFLSPHIVNHFQDYAELCYKEFGDRVKHWSTLNEPYTFSNFGYAIGSHAPGRCSTWQQLNCTGGDSSTEPYLVTHHLLLAHTAAVKLYKNKYQASQNGVIGITLVSHWFEPLSEEKENKNAALRALDFMFGWFVEPLTSGDYPQSMRSLVGSRLPKFTKEQSKLLIGSFDFLGLNYYAGYYASDAPQNNSVYASYTTDAGVNLSSERNGVPIGSKGASEWLNVYPQGIQDLLLYTKKKYHNPVIYITENGVDEFNDPKLSLAEALNDTHRIDYYNRHLHYVQSSIDNGVKVKGFFPWTLLDNFEWSSGYSVRFGITYVDYNDRLKRHPKLSAHWFKSFLKPY
;
A
#
# COMPACT_ATOMS: atom_id res chain seq x y z
N MET A 1 -63.35 -33.82 33.03
CA MET A 1 -61.97 -34.24 33.18
C MET A 1 -61.08 -33.96 31.94
N ALA A 2 -61.65 -33.63 30.78
CA ALA A 2 -60.85 -33.31 29.58
C ALA A 2 -60.55 -31.81 29.37
N MET A 3 -61.13 -30.89 30.16
CA MET A 3 -60.88 -29.46 30.04
C MET A 3 -59.75 -28.92 30.97
N GLN A 4 -59.41 -29.64 32.01
CA GLN A 4 -58.31 -29.26 32.89
C GLN A 4 -56.91 -29.64 32.43
N LEU A 5 -56.80 -30.64 31.51
CA LEU A 5 -55.52 -31.09 30.95
C LEU A 5 -55.01 -30.12 29.85
N ARG A 6 -55.88 -29.38 29.16
CA ARG A 6 -55.51 -28.41 28.11
C ARG A 6 -54.88 -27.11 28.66
N SER A 7 -55.35 -26.69 29.83
CA SER A 7 -54.81 -25.47 30.47
C SER A 7 -53.43 -25.69 31.09
N PHE A 8 -53.09 -26.93 31.48
CA PHE A 8 -51.79 -27.24 32.05
C PHE A 8 -50.70 -27.37 30.98
N LEU A 9 -51.04 -27.87 29.81
CA LEU A 9 -50.09 -27.98 28.66
C LEU A 9 -49.79 -26.59 28.03
N LEU A 10 -50.78 -25.66 28.00
CA LEU A 10 -50.51 -24.30 27.50
C LEU A 10 -49.65 -23.46 28.48
N GLY A 11 -49.75 -23.70 29.78
CA GLY A 11 -48.93 -23.03 30.79
C GLY A 11 -47.46 -23.46 30.77
N VAL A 12 -47.20 -24.74 30.49
CA VAL A 12 -45.84 -25.29 30.41
C VAL A 12 -45.16 -24.88 29.11
N LEU A 13 -45.91 -24.74 28.00
CA LEU A 13 -45.36 -24.24 26.74
C LEU A 13 -45.04 -22.74 26.76
N LEU A 14 -45.76 -21.96 27.55
CA LEU A 14 -45.47 -20.52 27.75
C LEU A 14 -44.29 -20.27 28.70
N LEU A 15 -43.99 -21.19 29.62
CA LEU A 15 -42.84 -21.09 30.53
C LEU A 15 -41.52 -21.57 29.86
N ILE A 16 -41.59 -22.43 28.86
CA ILE A 16 -40.42 -22.85 28.07
C ILE A 16 -40.08 -21.81 26.99
N GLY A 17 -41.05 -20.99 26.56
CA GLY A 17 -40.83 -19.93 25.56
C GLY A 17 -40.13 -18.67 26.08
N PHE A 18 -39.99 -18.49 27.41
CA PHE A 18 -39.36 -17.31 28.03
C PHE A 18 -37.94 -17.51 28.54
N ALA A 19 -37.37 -18.71 28.34
CA ALA A 19 -35.97 -19.01 28.75
C ALA A 19 -34.92 -18.84 27.64
N PHE A 20 -35.31 -18.41 26.44
CA PHE A 20 -34.40 -18.23 25.29
C PHE A 20 -34.45 -16.81 24.67
N THR A 21 -34.46 -15.78 25.50
CA THR A 21 -34.13 -14.44 24.98
C THR A 21 -33.50 -13.63 26.10
N ASN A 22 -32.20 -13.65 26.17
CA ASN A 22 -31.35 -12.51 26.55
C ASN A 22 -29.88 -12.97 26.71
N SER A 23 -29.31 -13.59 25.72
CA SER A 23 -27.88 -13.38 25.48
C SER A 23 -27.78 -12.12 24.61
N LYS A 24 -27.82 -10.95 25.26
CA LYS A 24 -27.15 -9.79 24.69
C LYS A 24 -25.71 -10.26 24.47
N ALA A 25 -25.33 -10.48 23.22
CA ALA A 25 -23.93 -10.45 22.88
C ALA A 25 -23.43 -9.10 23.40
N ASP A 26 -22.65 -9.13 24.48
CA ASP A 26 -21.85 -7.99 24.88
C ASP A 26 -20.99 -7.66 23.66
N ILE A 27 -21.42 -6.69 22.88
CA ILE A 27 -20.56 -5.98 21.94
C ILE A 27 -19.62 -5.22 22.86
N ARG A 28 -18.58 -5.91 23.33
CA ARG A 28 -17.47 -5.23 23.98
C ARG A 28 -16.91 -4.30 22.92
N ALA A 29 -17.10 -3.00 23.14
CA ALA A 29 -16.30 -2.01 22.46
C ALA A 29 -14.83 -2.47 22.60
N PRO A 30 -14.03 -2.41 21.52
CA PRO A 30 -12.62 -2.80 21.61
C PRO A 30 -12.00 -2.02 22.78
N PRO A 31 -11.09 -2.65 23.56
CA PRO A 31 -10.51 -2.02 24.72
C PRO A 31 -9.89 -0.67 24.32
N THR A 32 -10.40 0.41 24.87
CA THR A 32 -10.05 1.79 24.53
C THR A 32 -8.68 2.21 25.12
N HIS A 33 -8.06 1.35 25.92
CA HIS A 33 -6.73 1.56 26.47
C HIS A 33 -5.93 0.26 26.41
N PHE A 34 -5.00 0.17 25.43
CA PHE A 34 -3.85 -0.70 25.59
C PHE A 34 -2.87 0.00 26.55
N ASP A 35 -2.24 -0.77 27.42
CA ASP A 35 -1.15 -0.26 28.25
C ASP A 35 0.01 0.15 27.32
N THR A 36 0.08 1.44 27.00
CA THR A 36 1.05 2.01 26.07
C THR A 36 2.48 1.97 26.61
N ALA A 37 2.66 1.63 27.88
CA ALA A 37 3.97 1.61 28.54
C ALA A 37 4.78 0.33 28.29
N SER A 38 4.18 -0.73 27.73
CA SER A 38 4.79 -2.07 27.67
C SER A 38 5.39 -2.47 26.32
N LEU A 39 4.99 -1.83 25.20
CA LEU A 39 5.44 -2.25 23.87
C LEU A 39 6.72 -1.51 23.45
N ASN A 40 7.73 -2.29 23.05
CA ASN A 40 9.02 -1.78 22.57
C ASN A 40 9.66 -2.78 21.60
N ARG A 41 10.86 -2.48 21.07
CA ARG A 41 11.59 -3.34 20.14
C ARG A 41 11.74 -4.78 20.65
N SER A 42 12.02 -5.00 21.93
CA SER A 42 12.19 -6.34 22.50
C SER A 42 10.91 -7.17 22.60
N SER A 43 9.75 -6.55 22.35
CA SER A 43 8.47 -7.26 22.20
C SER A 43 8.35 -8.02 20.88
N PHE A 44 9.30 -7.84 19.97
CA PHE A 44 9.33 -8.49 18.66
C PHE A 44 10.48 -9.50 18.55
N PRO A 45 10.36 -10.51 17.68
CA PRO A 45 11.41 -11.53 17.53
C PRO A 45 12.76 -10.93 17.17
N GLU A 46 13.83 -11.62 17.59
CA GLU A 46 15.19 -11.28 17.15
C GLU A 46 15.28 -11.24 15.61
N GLY A 47 15.97 -10.24 15.09
CA GLY A 47 16.09 -9.99 13.65
C GLY A 47 14.86 -9.35 12.99
N PHE A 48 13.84 -8.94 13.77
CA PHE A 48 12.73 -8.16 13.25
C PHE A 48 13.22 -6.78 12.82
N ILE A 49 12.92 -6.40 11.56
CA ILE A 49 13.41 -5.14 10.97
C ILE A 49 12.41 -4.01 11.23
N PHE A 50 12.87 -2.97 11.90
CA PHE A 50 12.14 -1.70 11.98
C PHE A 50 12.77 -0.70 11.01
N GLY A 51 12.08 -0.42 9.91
CA GLY A 51 12.53 0.55 8.92
C GLY A 51 11.56 1.72 8.80
N VAL A 52 11.82 2.59 7.82
CA VAL A 52 10.93 3.71 7.49
C VAL A 52 10.85 3.87 5.97
N GLY A 53 9.70 4.31 5.45
CA GLY A 53 9.39 4.33 4.02
C GLY A 53 9.49 5.69 3.34
N SER A 54 9.66 5.66 2.02
CA SER A 54 9.57 6.79 1.09
C SER A 54 9.27 6.35 -0.34
N GLY A 55 9.00 7.30 -1.25
CA GLY A 55 8.86 7.08 -2.69
C GLY A 55 9.63 8.13 -3.49
N SER A 56 10.19 7.77 -4.64
CA SER A 56 11.08 8.64 -5.43
C SER A 56 10.42 9.96 -5.85
N TYR A 57 9.24 9.89 -6.49
CA TYR A 57 8.53 11.10 -6.93
C TYR A 57 8.10 11.99 -5.77
N GLN A 58 7.78 11.40 -4.64
CA GLN A 58 7.32 12.09 -3.44
C GLN A 58 8.44 12.79 -2.66
N TYR A 59 9.68 12.34 -2.83
CA TYR A 59 10.81 12.76 -1.98
C TYR A 59 11.94 13.45 -2.72
N GLU A 60 12.36 12.92 -3.88
CA GLU A 60 13.64 13.31 -4.48
C GLU A 60 13.67 14.75 -4.91
N GLY A 61 12.62 15.23 -5.57
CA GLY A 61 12.68 16.49 -6.29
C GLY A 61 13.71 16.46 -7.41
N ALA A 62 14.37 17.58 -7.66
CA ALA A 62 15.37 17.69 -8.73
C ALA A 62 14.82 17.13 -10.07
N ALA A 63 13.56 17.48 -10.38
CA ALA A 63 12.82 16.88 -11.51
C ALA A 63 13.52 17.11 -12.85
N ASN A 64 14.17 18.26 -13.02
CA ASN A 64 14.87 18.66 -14.22
C ASN A 64 16.41 18.66 -14.08
N GLU A 65 16.95 17.92 -13.09
CA GLU A 65 18.37 17.91 -12.81
C GLU A 65 18.99 16.51 -13.00
N GLY A 66 20.33 16.47 -13.10
CA GLY A 66 21.10 15.25 -13.19
C GLY A 66 20.71 14.35 -14.37
N GLY A 67 20.15 14.92 -15.45
CA GLY A 67 19.77 14.19 -16.64
C GLY A 67 18.51 13.31 -16.50
N ARG A 68 17.68 13.52 -15.48
CA ARG A 68 16.41 12.81 -15.30
C ARG A 68 15.43 13.16 -16.42
N GLY A 69 14.77 12.14 -16.99
CA GLY A 69 13.63 12.34 -17.90
C GLY A 69 12.31 12.48 -17.11
N PRO A 70 11.25 13.01 -17.76
CA PRO A 70 9.96 13.13 -17.11
C PRO A 70 9.31 11.76 -16.88
N SER A 71 8.59 11.62 -15.77
CA SER A 71 7.65 10.54 -15.51
C SER A 71 6.21 10.97 -15.86
N ILE A 72 5.28 10.01 -15.87
CA ILE A 72 3.85 10.30 -16.03
C ILE A 72 3.31 11.21 -14.94
N TRP A 73 3.90 11.23 -13.74
CA TRP A 73 3.51 12.12 -12.66
C TRP A 73 3.96 13.57 -12.89
N ASP A 74 5.15 13.79 -13.47
CA ASP A 74 5.58 15.13 -13.87
C ASP A 74 4.59 15.71 -14.90
N THR A 75 4.27 14.94 -15.94
CA THR A 75 3.31 15.35 -16.96
C THR A 75 1.92 15.58 -16.38
N PHE A 76 1.44 14.67 -15.52
CA PHE A 76 0.11 14.75 -14.93
C PHE A 76 -0.07 16.00 -14.06
N THR A 77 0.86 16.27 -13.15
CA THR A 77 0.76 17.42 -12.24
C THR A 77 0.91 18.76 -12.95
N HIS A 78 1.74 18.84 -14.01
CA HIS A 78 1.91 20.07 -14.79
C HIS A 78 0.74 20.31 -15.74
N LYS A 79 0.18 19.25 -16.33
CA LYS A 79 -0.89 19.37 -17.32
C LYS A 79 -2.27 19.49 -16.69
N TYR A 80 -2.47 18.89 -15.52
CA TYR A 80 -3.75 18.82 -14.81
C TYR A 80 -3.60 19.21 -13.33
N PRO A 81 -3.09 20.42 -13.03
CA PRO A 81 -2.88 20.84 -11.64
C PRO A 81 -4.17 20.84 -10.82
N GLU A 82 -5.33 21.00 -11.46
CA GLU A 82 -6.64 20.94 -10.82
C GLU A 82 -7.00 19.54 -10.27
N LYS A 83 -6.26 18.51 -10.66
CA LYS A 83 -6.41 17.15 -10.10
C LYS A 83 -5.59 16.93 -8.82
N ILE A 84 -4.78 17.91 -8.44
CA ILE A 84 -4.04 17.92 -7.18
C ILE A 84 -4.71 18.94 -6.26
N ASN A 85 -5.05 18.53 -5.03
CA ASN A 85 -5.87 19.32 -4.11
C ASN A 85 -5.36 20.75 -3.86
N ASP A 86 -4.05 20.94 -3.86
CA ASP A 86 -3.39 22.25 -3.70
C ASP A 86 -2.70 22.73 -4.97
N SER A 87 -2.95 22.07 -6.11
CA SER A 87 -2.36 22.35 -7.41
C SER A 87 -0.82 22.30 -7.45
N SER A 88 -0.20 21.60 -6.51
CA SER A 88 1.25 21.43 -6.41
C SER A 88 1.77 20.27 -7.27
N ASN A 89 3.10 20.10 -7.29
CA ASN A 89 3.80 19.03 -7.99
C ASN A 89 5.00 18.51 -7.18
N GLY A 90 5.66 17.48 -7.70
CA GLY A 90 6.83 16.86 -7.10
C GLY A 90 8.18 17.41 -7.55
N ASP A 91 8.25 18.55 -8.23
CA ASP A 91 9.48 19.06 -8.84
C ASP A 91 10.59 19.31 -7.82
N ILE A 92 10.22 19.78 -6.63
CA ILE A 92 11.11 20.00 -5.50
C ILE A 92 10.89 18.92 -4.44
N ALA A 93 9.65 18.52 -4.23
CA ALA A 93 9.24 17.58 -3.19
C ALA A 93 9.84 17.96 -1.81
N VAL A 94 10.66 17.07 -1.24
CA VAL A 94 11.42 17.39 -0.03
C VAL A 94 12.92 17.54 -0.31
N ASP A 95 13.28 17.64 -1.58
CA ASP A 95 14.67 17.86 -2.03
C ASP A 95 15.66 16.80 -1.51
N GLN A 96 15.20 15.55 -1.40
CA GLN A 96 16.07 14.46 -0.93
C GLN A 96 17.25 14.22 -1.87
N TYR A 97 17.11 14.49 -3.17
CA TYR A 97 18.22 14.37 -4.12
C TYR A 97 19.49 15.08 -3.65
N HIS A 98 19.36 16.30 -3.09
CA HIS A 98 20.48 17.06 -2.55
C HIS A 98 20.72 16.80 -1.05
N ARG A 99 19.69 16.40 -0.30
CA ARG A 99 19.69 16.36 1.17
C ARG A 99 19.67 14.95 1.77
N TYR A 100 19.87 13.91 0.99
CA TYR A 100 19.80 12.51 1.46
C TYR A 100 20.72 12.22 2.66
N LYS A 101 21.87 12.90 2.79
CA LYS A 101 22.77 12.71 3.94
C LYS A 101 22.17 13.23 5.25
N GLU A 102 21.43 14.34 5.20
CA GLU A 102 20.68 14.86 6.34
C GLU A 102 19.61 13.86 6.76
N ASP A 103 18.84 13.38 5.79
CA ASP A 103 17.74 12.43 6.03
C ASP A 103 18.26 11.08 6.58
N VAL A 104 19.38 10.58 6.06
CA VAL A 104 20.08 9.39 6.60
C VAL A 104 20.55 9.62 8.03
N GLY A 105 21.05 10.83 8.34
CA GLY A 105 21.42 11.23 9.69
C GLY A 105 20.24 11.21 10.67
N ILE A 106 19.08 11.66 10.23
CA ILE A 106 17.83 11.60 11.03
C ILE A 106 17.47 10.14 11.32
N MET A 107 17.47 9.27 10.30
CA MET A 107 17.16 7.84 10.47
C MET A 107 18.10 7.16 11.46
N LYS A 108 19.40 7.37 11.32
CA LYS A 108 20.42 6.84 12.25
C LYS A 108 20.17 7.32 13.68
N ASN A 109 19.92 8.61 13.87
CA ASN A 109 19.69 9.20 15.20
C ASN A 109 18.42 8.66 15.88
N MET A 110 17.44 8.19 15.11
CA MET A 110 16.23 7.56 15.59
C MET A 110 16.41 6.08 15.91
N GLY A 111 17.45 5.41 15.38
CA GLY A 111 17.73 4.00 15.61
C GLY A 111 17.01 3.04 14.66
N TRP A 112 16.64 3.49 13.47
CA TRP A 112 16.06 2.63 12.43
C TRP A 112 17.09 1.61 11.91
N ASP A 113 16.60 0.42 11.50
CA ASP A 113 17.43 -0.65 10.91
C ASP A 113 17.51 -0.55 9.40
N ALA A 114 16.49 0.00 8.76
CA ALA A 114 16.35 -0.01 7.30
C ALA A 114 15.67 1.25 6.76
N TYR A 115 15.98 1.55 5.51
CA TYR A 115 15.29 2.58 4.73
C TYR A 115 14.72 1.97 3.47
N ARG A 116 13.38 2.06 3.32
CA ARG A 116 12.66 1.67 2.11
C ARG A 116 12.50 2.89 1.22
N PHE A 117 13.03 2.81 0.01
CA PHE A 117 12.91 3.86 -1.01
C PHE A 117 12.71 3.24 -2.39
N SER A 118 12.16 4.00 -3.32
CA SER A 118 12.07 3.56 -4.70
C SER A 118 13.14 4.20 -5.58
N ILE A 119 13.50 3.52 -6.67
CA ILE A 119 14.37 4.04 -7.71
C ILE A 119 13.49 4.65 -8.80
N SER A 120 13.70 5.93 -9.15
CA SER A 120 13.04 6.56 -10.28
C SER A 120 13.55 5.98 -11.59
N TRP A 121 12.68 5.26 -12.30
CA TRP A 121 13.01 4.66 -13.59
C TRP A 121 13.50 5.71 -14.59
N SER A 122 12.81 6.86 -14.69
CA SER A 122 13.18 7.95 -15.58
C SER A 122 14.48 8.67 -15.16
N ARG A 123 14.96 8.51 -13.92
CA ARG A 123 16.26 9.01 -13.49
C ARG A 123 17.41 8.12 -13.98
N LEU A 124 17.19 6.81 -14.08
CA LEU A 124 18.20 5.87 -14.62
C LEU A 124 18.15 5.75 -16.14
N LEU A 125 16.96 5.72 -16.69
CA LEU A 125 16.67 5.59 -18.13
C LEU A 125 15.76 6.74 -18.56
N PRO A 126 16.28 7.93 -18.88
CA PRO A 126 15.49 9.11 -19.24
C PRO A 126 14.52 8.88 -20.40
N ASN A 127 14.89 8.00 -21.34
CA ASN A 127 14.06 7.57 -22.46
C ASN A 127 13.32 6.24 -22.19
N GLY A 128 13.28 5.78 -20.95
CA GLY A 128 12.57 4.57 -20.51
C GLY A 128 13.23 3.24 -20.91
N LYS A 129 14.14 3.22 -21.88
CA LYS A 129 14.75 2.01 -22.49
C LYS A 129 16.26 2.06 -22.45
N LEU A 130 16.92 0.88 -22.38
CA LEU A 130 18.39 0.77 -22.47
C LEU A 130 18.94 1.33 -23.79
N SER A 131 18.22 1.16 -24.90
CA SER A 131 18.58 1.69 -26.20
C SER A 131 18.62 3.22 -26.25
N GLY A 132 17.89 3.88 -25.35
CA GLY A 132 17.89 5.34 -25.19
C GLY A 132 19.04 5.89 -24.34
N GLY A 133 19.91 5.01 -23.83
CA GLY A 133 21.06 5.34 -22.99
C GLY A 133 20.77 5.28 -21.49
N VAL A 134 21.82 5.00 -20.73
CA VAL A 134 21.79 4.96 -19.26
C VAL A 134 22.34 6.28 -18.69
N ASN A 135 21.58 6.89 -17.79
CA ASN A 135 21.98 8.11 -17.11
C ASN A 135 22.96 7.82 -15.96
N LYS A 136 24.24 8.11 -16.19
CA LYS A 136 25.31 7.86 -15.21
C LYS A 136 25.19 8.72 -13.94
N GLU A 137 24.63 9.94 -14.03
CA GLU A 137 24.41 10.77 -12.85
C GLU A 137 23.29 10.19 -11.95
N GLY A 138 22.25 9.63 -12.55
CA GLY A 138 21.23 8.89 -11.80
C GLY A 138 21.80 7.65 -11.10
N ILE A 139 22.60 6.85 -11.79
CA ILE A 139 23.33 5.71 -11.19
C ILE A 139 24.20 6.19 -10.02
N LYS A 140 24.94 7.27 -10.19
CA LYS A 140 25.81 7.85 -9.15
C LYS A 140 25.01 8.31 -7.92
N TYR A 141 23.86 8.94 -8.13
CA TYR A 141 22.99 9.36 -7.02
C TYR A 141 22.57 8.17 -6.15
N TYR A 142 22.02 7.10 -6.74
CA TYR A 142 21.60 5.93 -5.97
C TYR A 142 22.78 5.17 -5.36
N ASN A 143 23.93 5.10 -6.01
CA ASN A 143 25.15 4.56 -5.42
C ASN A 143 25.56 5.36 -4.17
N ASN A 144 25.48 6.67 -4.22
CA ASN A 144 25.80 7.54 -3.09
C ASN A 144 24.81 7.35 -1.94
N LEU A 145 23.50 7.30 -2.22
CA LEU A 145 22.46 7.06 -1.23
C LEU A 145 22.66 5.70 -0.53
N ILE A 146 22.82 4.62 -1.32
CA ILE A 146 23.01 3.26 -0.80
C ILE A 146 24.28 3.19 0.06
N ASN A 147 25.38 3.77 -0.40
CA ASN A 147 26.62 3.79 0.36
C ASN A 147 26.48 4.60 1.66
N GLU A 148 25.73 5.71 1.64
CA GLU A 148 25.48 6.51 2.86
C GLU A 148 24.64 5.74 3.87
N LEU A 149 23.59 5.03 3.41
CA LEU A 149 22.77 4.15 4.27
C LEU A 149 23.66 3.11 4.96
N LEU A 150 24.45 2.37 4.20
CA LEU A 150 25.31 1.29 4.72
C LEU A 150 26.36 1.83 5.68
N ARG A 151 26.99 3.00 5.40
CA ARG A 151 27.94 3.63 6.33
C ARG A 151 27.31 3.99 7.68
N ASN A 152 26.00 4.24 7.68
CA ASN A 152 25.26 4.56 8.90
C ASN A 152 24.54 3.35 9.52
N GLY A 153 24.82 2.13 9.04
CA GLY A 153 24.26 0.88 9.56
C GLY A 153 22.80 0.63 9.15
N LEU A 154 22.30 1.32 8.13
CA LEU A 154 20.95 1.18 7.62
C LEU A 154 20.92 0.23 6.42
N THR A 155 20.01 -0.74 6.44
CA THR A 155 19.79 -1.68 5.33
C THR A 155 18.95 -1.03 4.22
N PRO A 156 19.43 -0.98 2.96
CA PRO A 156 18.61 -0.55 1.84
C PRO A 156 17.51 -1.58 1.54
N PHE A 157 16.25 -1.13 1.49
CA PHE A 157 15.08 -1.89 1.07
C PHE A 157 14.50 -1.21 -0.18
N VAL A 158 14.71 -1.77 -1.36
CA VAL A 158 14.54 -1.04 -2.62
C VAL A 158 13.30 -1.48 -3.37
N THR A 159 12.48 -0.52 -3.76
CA THR A 159 11.34 -0.68 -4.67
C THR A 159 11.74 -0.24 -6.08
N LEU A 160 11.51 -1.10 -7.09
CA LEU A 160 11.86 -0.78 -8.47
C LEU A 160 10.87 0.18 -9.12
N PHE A 161 9.58 0.08 -8.79
CA PHE A 161 8.52 0.90 -9.39
C PHE A 161 7.52 1.38 -8.35
N HIS A 162 7.43 2.70 -8.19
CA HIS A 162 6.48 3.38 -7.30
C HIS A 162 5.69 4.44 -8.07
N TRP A 163 5.01 3.98 -9.18
CA TRP A 163 4.05 4.69 -10.03
C TRP A 163 4.63 5.72 -11.01
N ASP A 164 5.91 6.01 -10.94
CA ASP A 164 6.61 7.02 -11.72
C ASP A 164 7.17 6.46 -13.06
N LEU A 165 6.28 5.91 -13.89
CA LEU A 165 6.61 5.41 -15.23
C LEU A 165 7.24 6.52 -16.09
N PRO A 166 8.34 6.27 -16.82
CA PRO A 166 8.85 7.23 -17.80
C PRO A 166 7.79 7.67 -18.81
N GLN A 167 7.59 8.98 -18.97
CA GLN A 167 6.58 9.53 -19.89
C GLN A 167 6.77 9.05 -21.32
N THR A 168 8.02 8.85 -21.75
CA THR A 168 8.35 8.35 -23.10
C THR A 168 7.74 6.98 -23.39
N LEU A 169 7.60 6.11 -22.40
CA LEU A 169 6.97 4.79 -22.56
C LEU A 169 5.44 4.89 -22.62
N GLU A 170 4.87 5.85 -21.90
CA GLU A 170 3.44 6.17 -22.02
C GLU A 170 3.13 6.74 -23.41
N ASP A 171 3.93 7.69 -23.89
CA ASP A 171 3.75 8.33 -25.20
C ASP A 171 3.93 7.37 -26.37
N GLU A 172 4.88 6.43 -26.26
CA GLU A 172 5.24 5.53 -27.37
C GLU A 172 4.18 4.44 -27.60
N TYR A 173 3.67 3.85 -26.51
CA TYR A 173 2.78 2.68 -26.61
C TYR A 173 1.74 2.55 -25.47
N GLY A 174 1.54 3.59 -24.66
CA GLY A 174 0.57 3.59 -23.56
C GLY A 174 1.04 2.83 -22.32
N GLY A 175 2.34 2.77 -22.06
CA GLY A 175 2.90 2.23 -20.85
C GLY A 175 2.41 0.80 -20.54
N PHE A 176 1.82 0.59 -19.36
CA PHE A 176 1.29 -0.72 -18.95
C PHE A 176 0.03 -1.18 -19.69
N LEU A 177 -0.57 -0.38 -20.57
CA LEU A 177 -1.60 -0.88 -21.50
C LEU A 177 -1.01 -1.81 -22.56
N SER A 178 0.28 -1.75 -22.82
CA SER A 178 0.96 -2.56 -23.83
C SER A 178 1.82 -3.66 -23.20
N PRO A 179 1.85 -4.88 -23.78
CA PRO A 179 2.72 -5.96 -23.33
C PRO A 179 4.22 -5.66 -23.53
N HIS A 180 4.59 -4.65 -24.35
CA HIS A 180 5.98 -4.22 -24.53
C HIS A 180 6.65 -3.79 -23.23
N ILE A 181 5.85 -3.26 -22.27
CA ILE A 181 6.34 -2.83 -20.96
C ILE A 181 7.05 -3.93 -20.18
N VAL A 182 6.64 -5.20 -20.36
CA VAL A 182 7.21 -6.34 -19.63
C VAL A 182 8.71 -6.47 -19.89
N ASN A 183 9.13 -6.36 -21.14
CA ASN A 183 10.54 -6.45 -21.51
C ASN A 183 11.32 -5.21 -21.04
N HIS A 184 10.77 -4.02 -21.21
CA HIS A 184 11.43 -2.78 -20.78
C HIS A 184 11.56 -2.70 -19.25
N PHE A 185 10.55 -3.19 -18.50
CA PHE A 185 10.66 -3.30 -17.05
C PHE A 185 11.72 -4.33 -16.62
N GLN A 186 11.79 -5.47 -17.31
CA GLN A 186 12.85 -6.48 -17.08
C GLN A 186 14.25 -5.91 -17.32
N ASP A 187 14.45 -5.17 -18.42
CA ASP A 187 15.72 -4.52 -18.73
C ASP A 187 16.12 -3.48 -17.67
N TYR A 188 15.15 -2.66 -17.22
CA TYR A 188 15.34 -1.70 -16.13
C TYR A 188 15.70 -2.40 -14.82
N ALA A 189 14.98 -3.46 -14.46
CA ALA A 189 15.25 -4.25 -13.27
C ALA A 189 16.65 -4.86 -13.32
N GLU A 190 17.06 -5.40 -14.49
CA GLU A 190 18.40 -5.94 -14.68
C GLU A 190 19.50 -4.88 -14.47
N LEU A 191 19.28 -3.67 -14.99
CA LEU A 191 20.19 -2.55 -14.72
C LEU A 191 20.35 -2.30 -13.22
N CYS A 192 19.23 -2.25 -12.47
CA CYS A 192 19.27 -2.06 -11.03
C CYS A 192 20.01 -3.21 -10.31
N TYR A 193 19.77 -4.46 -10.69
CA TYR A 193 20.46 -5.61 -10.08
C TYR A 193 21.97 -5.58 -10.36
N LYS A 194 22.38 -5.18 -11.55
CA LYS A 194 23.80 -5.04 -11.89
C LYS A 194 24.50 -3.93 -11.11
N GLU A 195 23.85 -2.77 -10.99
CA GLU A 195 24.48 -1.59 -10.43
C GLU A 195 24.47 -1.57 -8.89
N PHE A 196 23.47 -2.20 -8.25
CA PHE A 196 23.24 -2.05 -6.82
C PHE A 196 23.13 -3.37 -6.03
N GLY A 197 23.00 -4.51 -6.72
CA GLY A 197 22.69 -5.79 -6.08
C GLY A 197 23.82 -6.39 -5.25
N ASP A 198 25.05 -5.90 -5.40
CA ASP A 198 26.15 -6.21 -4.49
C ASP A 198 25.85 -5.75 -3.04
N ARG A 199 25.09 -4.67 -2.86
CA ARG A 199 24.77 -4.00 -1.60
C ARG A 199 23.30 -4.06 -1.20
N VAL A 200 22.37 -4.08 -2.15
CA VAL A 200 20.92 -4.20 -1.89
C VAL A 200 20.55 -5.67 -1.76
N LYS A 201 19.95 -6.02 -0.60
CA LYS A 201 19.55 -7.39 -0.27
C LYS A 201 18.03 -7.60 -0.20
N HIS A 202 17.24 -6.52 -0.27
CA HIS A 202 15.78 -6.58 -0.26
C HIS A 202 15.23 -5.78 -1.45
N TRP A 203 14.62 -6.49 -2.38
CA TRP A 203 14.02 -5.93 -3.59
C TRP A 203 12.51 -6.08 -3.56
N SER A 204 11.76 -5.00 -3.79
CA SER A 204 10.35 -5.05 -4.16
C SER A 204 10.20 -4.62 -5.61
N THR A 205 9.52 -5.38 -6.43
CA THR A 205 9.37 -5.05 -7.85
C THR A 205 8.44 -3.87 -8.06
N LEU A 206 7.26 -3.93 -7.44
CA LEU A 206 6.16 -2.97 -7.60
C LEU A 206 5.67 -2.53 -6.23
N ASN A 207 5.32 -1.24 -6.09
CA ASN A 207 4.51 -0.75 -5.00
C ASN A 207 3.05 -0.62 -5.44
N GLU A 208 2.14 -1.23 -4.68
CA GLU A 208 0.68 -1.09 -4.82
C GLU A 208 0.18 -1.11 -6.27
N PRO A 209 0.37 -2.18 -7.02
CA PRO A 209 -0.15 -2.25 -8.37
C PRO A 209 -1.67 -2.08 -8.43
N TYR A 210 -2.40 -2.35 -7.34
CA TYR A 210 -3.81 -2.02 -7.18
C TYR A 210 -4.08 -0.53 -7.33
N THR A 211 -3.37 0.30 -6.56
CA THR A 211 -3.54 1.76 -6.55
C THR A 211 -3.22 2.33 -7.93
N PHE A 212 -2.13 1.87 -8.54
CA PHE A 212 -1.77 2.27 -9.91
C PHE A 212 -2.86 1.92 -10.93
N SER A 213 -3.39 0.69 -10.90
CA SER A 213 -4.42 0.25 -11.86
C SER A 213 -5.78 0.91 -11.63
N ASN A 214 -6.22 1.00 -10.36
CA ASN A 214 -7.52 1.58 -10.04
C ASN A 214 -7.54 3.10 -10.21
N PHE A 215 -6.61 3.80 -9.52
CA PHE A 215 -6.60 5.26 -9.52
C PHE A 215 -6.11 5.85 -10.84
N GLY A 216 -5.21 5.16 -11.55
CA GLY A 216 -4.69 5.60 -12.84
C GLY A 216 -5.60 5.30 -14.03
N TYR A 217 -6.35 4.17 -14.00
CA TYR A 217 -7.04 3.65 -15.18
C TYR A 217 -8.54 3.33 -14.99
N ALA A 218 -9.06 3.36 -13.74
CA ALA A 218 -10.49 3.20 -13.50
C ALA A 218 -11.18 4.51 -13.12
N ILE A 219 -10.58 5.33 -12.25
CA ILE A 219 -11.15 6.58 -11.77
C ILE A 219 -10.37 7.84 -12.20
N GLY A 220 -9.16 7.69 -12.71
CA GLY A 220 -8.35 8.77 -13.28
C GLY A 220 -7.93 9.88 -12.32
N SER A 221 -7.87 9.59 -11.02
CA SER A 221 -7.41 10.54 -10.01
C SER A 221 -5.89 10.59 -9.85
N HIS A 222 -5.19 9.59 -10.38
CA HIS A 222 -3.73 9.51 -10.43
C HIS A 222 -3.25 9.42 -11.87
N ALA A 223 -1.97 9.71 -12.10
CA ALA A 223 -1.35 9.53 -13.40
C ALA A 223 -1.52 8.06 -13.89
N PRO A 224 -1.81 7.85 -15.18
CA PRO A 224 -1.92 8.82 -16.28
C PRO A 224 -3.30 9.50 -16.42
N GLY A 225 -4.24 9.31 -15.50
CA GLY A 225 -5.49 10.06 -15.45
C GLY A 225 -6.60 9.53 -16.38
N ARG A 226 -6.69 8.21 -16.56
CA ARG A 226 -7.60 7.55 -17.50
C ARG A 226 -8.83 6.99 -16.81
N CYS A 227 -10.01 7.22 -17.41
CA CYS A 227 -11.26 6.56 -17.03
C CYS A 227 -12.31 6.68 -18.14
N SER A 228 -13.40 5.94 -18.03
CA SER A 228 -14.54 6.05 -18.95
C SER A 228 -15.24 7.40 -18.81
N THR A 229 -15.61 7.99 -19.93
CA THR A 229 -16.24 9.34 -20.02
C THR A 229 -17.56 9.44 -19.26
N TRP A 230 -18.33 8.36 -19.17
CA TRP A 230 -19.61 8.32 -18.44
C TRP A 230 -19.47 8.58 -16.93
N GLN A 231 -18.28 8.39 -16.35
CA GLN A 231 -18.02 8.70 -14.94
C GLN A 231 -17.96 10.20 -14.64
N GLN A 232 -17.80 11.05 -15.66
CA GLN A 232 -17.73 12.52 -15.55
C GLN A 232 -16.63 13.03 -14.58
N LEU A 233 -15.53 12.28 -14.48
CA LEU A 233 -14.39 12.57 -13.60
C LEU A 233 -13.28 13.39 -14.29
N ASN A 234 -13.58 14.01 -15.43
CA ASN A 234 -12.62 14.82 -16.24
C ASN A 234 -11.32 14.04 -16.55
N CYS A 235 -11.45 12.84 -17.09
CA CYS A 235 -10.32 12.00 -17.45
C CYS A 235 -9.78 12.29 -18.84
N THR A 236 -8.52 11.91 -19.08
CA THR A 236 -7.83 12.10 -20.37
C THR A 236 -8.30 11.14 -21.48
N GLY A 237 -9.29 10.31 -21.20
CA GLY A 237 -9.78 9.20 -22.00
C GLY A 237 -9.69 7.90 -21.22
N GLY A 238 -9.97 6.78 -21.85
CA GLY A 238 -9.84 5.47 -21.23
C GLY A 238 -11.13 4.65 -21.19
N ASP A 239 -11.01 3.42 -20.74
CA ASP A 239 -12.11 2.47 -20.52
C ASP A 239 -11.96 1.77 -19.17
N SER A 240 -12.70 2.22 -18.17
CA SER A 240 -12.68 1.70 -16.80
C SER A 240 -13.17 0.25 -16.69
N SER A 241 -13.77 -0.30 -17.78
CA SER A 241 -14.25 -1.68 -17.82
C SER A 241 -13.19 -2.68 -18.23
N THR A 242 -12.11 -2.26 -18.89
CA THR A 242 -11.08 -3.13 -19.46
C THR A 242 -9.66 -2.73 -19.08
N GLU A 243 -9.32 -1.43 -19.12
CA GLU A 243 -7.94 -0.96 -18.92
C GLU A 243 -7.35 -1.32 -17.54
N PRO A 244 -8.05 -1.21 -16.40
CA PRO A 244 -7.49 -1.59 -15.11
C PRO A 244 -7.05 -3.06 -15.07
N TYR A 245 -7.84 -3.94 -15.69
CA TYR A 245 -7.54 -5.37 -15.76
C TYR A 245 -6.35 -5.68 -16.66
N LEU A 246 -6.27 -4.99 -17.81
CA LEU A 246 -5.15 -5.15 -18.74
C LEU A 246 -3.84 -4.65 -18.13
N VAL A 247 -3.86 -3.48 -17.50
CA VAL A 247 -2.72 -2.89 -16.80
C VAL A 247 -2.23 -3.82 -15.69
N THR A 248 -3.13 -4.32 -14.86
CA THR A 248 -2.79 -5.29 -13.80
C THR A 248 -2.17 -6.56 -14.38
N HIS A 249 -2.71 -7.06 -15.49
CA HIS A 249 -2.15 -8.24 -16.15
C HIS A 249 -0.69 -8.02 -16.56
N HIS A 250 -0.38 -6.89 -17.17
CA HIS A 250 0.98 -6.57 -17.57
C HIS A 250 1.90 -6.25 -16.38
N LEU A 251 1.38 -5.64 -15.30
CA LEU A 251 2.14 -5.44 -14.05
C LEU A 251 2.56 -6.79 -13.45
N LEU A 252 1.66 -7.77 -13.36
CA LEU A 252 1.97 -9.11 -12.87
C LEU A 252 2.98 -9.84 -13.75
N LEU A 253 2.88 -9.71 -15.07
CA LEU A 253 3.86 -10.29 -16.00
C LEU A 253 5.23 -9.60 -15.88
N ALA A 254 5.27 -8.29 -15.74
CA ALA A 254 6.50 -7.51 -15.53
C ALA A 254 7.18 -7.89 -14.21
N HIS A 255 6.40 -8.00 -13.13
CA HIS A 255 6.87 -8.55 -11.84
C HIS A 255 7.53 -9.91 -12.02
N THR A 256 6.83 -10.84 -12.64
CA THR A 256 7.30 -12.22 -12.84
C THR A 256 8.58 -12.28 -13.68
N ALA A 257 8.67 -11.47 -14.73
CA ALA A 257 9.87 -11.39 -15.58
C ALA A 257 11.08 -10.89 -14.78
N ALA A 258 10.92 -9.84 -13.97
CA ALA A 258 11.97 -9.28 -13.12
C ALA A 258 12.41 -10.28 -12.04
N VAL A 259 11.46 -10.96 -11.39
CA VAL A 259 11.75 -11.99 -10.36
C VAL A 259 12.47 -13.18 -10.95
N LYS A 260 12.00 -13.71 -12.08
CA LYS A 260 12.66 -14.84 -12.79
C LYS A 260 14.10 -14.50 -13.16
N LEU A 261 14.31 -13.30 -13.70
CA LEU A 261 15.64 -12.82 -14.04
C LEU A 261 16.55 -12.74 -12.80
N TYR A 262 16.05 -12.16 -11.70
CA TYR A 262 16.80 -12.06 -10.46
C TYR A 262 17.18 -13.43 -9.90
N LYS A 263 16.22 -14.33 -9.75
CA LYS A 263 16.42 -15.67 -9.19
C LYS A 263 17.39 -16.51 -10.01
N ASN A 264 17.30 -16.43 -11.33
CA ASN A 264 18.13 -17.25 -12.20
C ASN A 264 19.55 -16.72 -12.39
N LYS A 265 19.77 -15.42 -12.33
CA LYS A 265 21.05 -14.81 -12.72
C LYS A 265 21.81 -14.13 -11.58
N TYR A 266 21.10 -13.59 -10.59
CA TYR A 266 21.70 -12.69 -9.59
C TYR A 266 21.58 -13.22 -8.16
N GLN A 267 20.47 -13.84 -7.78
CA GLN A 267 20.17 -14.16 -6.38
C GLN A 267 21.28 -14.99 -5.70
N ALA A 268 21.79 -16.02 -6.37
CA ALA A 268 22.83 -16.90 -5.81
C ALA A 268 24.13 -16.16 -5.48
N SER A 269 24.52 -15.17 -6.30
CA SER A 269 25.74 -14.38 -6.08
C SER A 269 25.54 -13.18 -5.18
N GLN A 270 24.35 -12.61 -5.18
CA GLN A 270 24.02 -11.39 -4.43
C GLN A 270 23.44 -11.67 -3.04
N ASN A 271 22.95 -12.90 -2.77
CA ASN A 271 22.35 -13.31 -1.49
C ASN A 271 21.23 -12.38 -1.02
N GLY A 272 20.38 -11.95 -1.94
CA GLY A 272 19.23 -11.09 -1.65
C GLY A 272 17.90 -11.84 -1.78
N VAL A 273 16.83 -11.18 -1.38
CA VAL A 273 15.44 -11.63 -1.50
C VAL A 273 14.63 -10.64 -2.33
N ILE A 274 13.64 -11.14 -3.07
CA ILE A 274 12.80 -10.33 -3.94
C ILE A 274 11.32 -10.61 -3.70
N GLY A 275 10.52 -9.56 -3.63
CA GLY A 275 9.08 -9.65 -3.43
C GLY A 275 8.30 -8.61 -4.22
N ILE A 276 7.05 -8.42 -3.83
CA ILE A 276 6.12 -7.42 -4.34
C ILE A 276 5.40 -6.77 -3.15
N THR A 277 5.11 -5.48 -3.24
CA THR A 277 4.34 -4.78 -2.21
C THR A 277 2.90 -4.60 -2.67
N LEU A 278 1.97 -5.13 -1.89
CA LEU A 278 0.53 -5.05 -2.13
C LEU A 278 -0.14 -4.22 -1.04
N VAL A 279 -1.20 -3.49 -1.41
CA VAL A 279 -2.07 -2.80 -0.45
C VAL A 279 -3.35 -3.58 -0.24
N SER A 280 -3.86 -3.56 0.97
CA SER A 280 -5.25 -3.92 1.26
C SER A 280 -5.80 -3.14 2.44
N HIS A 281 -7.09 -2.84 2.36
CA HIS A 281 -7.90 -2.52 3.52
C HIS A 281 -8.40 -3.82 4.16
N TRP A 282 -8.88 -3.73 5.40
CA TRP A 282 -9.73 -4.77 5.94
C TRP A 282 -11.20 -4.44 5.71
N PHE A 283 -12.00 -5.46 5.44
CA PHE A 283 -13.42 -5.31 5.17
C PHE A 283 -14.22 -6.15 6.16
N GLU A 284 -14.92 -5.46 7.08
CA GLU A 284 -15.87 -6.09 7.99
C GLU A 284 -17.23 -6.23 7.29
N PRO A 285 -17.92 -7.36 7.40
CA PRO A 285 -19.30 -7.45 6.93
C PRO A 285 -20.17 -6.41 7.61
N LEU A 286 -21.02 -5.69 6.86
CA LEU A 286 -21.95 -4.70 7.44
C LEU A 286 -22.94 -5.36 8.40
N SER A 287 -23.29 -6.64 8.19
CA SER A 287 -24.12 -7.45 9.07
C SER A 287 -23.69 -8.92 9.03
N GLU A 288 -24.26 -9.74 9.90
CA GLU A 288 -24.03 -11.19 9.94
C GLU A 288 -24.68 -11.97 8.78
N GLU A 289 -25.43 -11.30 7.92
CA GLU A 289 -26.05 -11.89 6.74
C GLU A 289 -24.99 -12.46 5.79
N LYS A 290 -25.35 -13.58 5.15
CA LYS A 290 -24.43 -14.29 4.25
C LYS A 290 -23.98 -13.42 3.08
N GLU A 291 -24.87 -12.60 2.56
CA GLU A 291 -24.65 -11.68 1.45
C GLU A 291 -23.55 -10.67 1.79
N ASN A 292 -23.61 -10.07 2.98
CA ASN A 292 -22.63 -9.09 3.46
C ASN A 292 -21.27 -9.74 3.81
N LYS A 293 -21.28 -10.96 4.36
CA LYS A 293 -20.05 -11.76 4.54
C LYS A 293 -19.37 -12.07 3.21
N ASN A 294 -20.15 -12.45 2.21
CA ASN A 294 -19.62 -12.69 0.86
C ASN A 294 -19.13 -11.40 0.20
N ALA A 295 -19.81 -10.25 0.45
CA ALA A 295 -19.38 -8.95 -0.05
C ALA A 295 -18.01 -8.56 0.51
N ALA A 296 -17.76 -8.75 1.81
CA ALA A 296 -16.46 -8.49 2.43
C ALA A 296 -15.35 -9.36 1.81
N LEU A 297 -15.62 -10.64 1.54
CA LEU A 297 -14.67 -11.52 0.85
C LEU A 297 -14.42 -11.09 -0.60
N ARG A 298 -15.45 -10.64 -1.33
CA ARG A 298 -15.30 -10.10 -2.69
C ARG A 298 -14.48 -8.82 -2.70
N ALA A 299 -14.68 -7.93 -1.72
CA ALA A 299 -13.88 -6.73 -1.58
C ALA A 299 -12.38 -7.06 -1.40
N LEU A 300 -12.06 -8.06 -0.56
CA LEU A 300 -10.70 -8.58 -0.42
C LEU A 300 -10.18 -9.20 -1.74
N ASP A 301 -11.01 -9.98 -2.43
CA ASP A 301 -10.61 -10.58 -3.70
C ASP A 301 -10.29 -9.52 -4.78
N PHE A 302 -11.10 -8.46 -4.89
CA PHE A 302 -10.91 -7.40 -5.89
C PHE A 302 -9.75 -6.45 -5.56
N MET A 303 -9.37 -6.29 -4.29
CA MET A 303 -8.25 -5.42 -3.91
C MET A 303 -6.95 -6.21 -3.73
N PHE A 304 -6.94 -7.20 -2.86
CA PHE A 304 -5.76 -7.96 -2.48
C PHE A 304 -5.61 -9.27 -3.26
N GLY A 305 -6.69 -10.04 -3.35
CA GLY A 305 -6.74 -11.30 -4.08
C GLY A 305 -6.36 -11.17 -5.55
N TRP A 306 -6.74 -10.07 -6.18
CA TRP A 306 -6.43 -9.72 -7.57
C TRP A 306 -4.94 -9.89 -7.91
N PHE A 307 -4.07 -9.65 -6.93
CA PHE A 307 -2.61 -9.77 -7.09
C PHE A 307 -2.05 -11.03 -6.41
N VAL A 308 -2.43 -11.31 -5.16
CA VAL A 308 -1.81 -12.41 -4.42
C VAL A 308 -2.29 -13.79 -4.91
N GLU A 309 -3.53 -13.91 -5.39
CA GLU A 309 -4.04 -15.18 -5.92
C GLU A 309 -3.24 -15.66 -7.15
N PRO A 310 -2.98 -14.84 -8.20
CA PRO A 310 -2.10 -15.24 -9.29
C PRO A 310 -0.70 -15.66 -8.85
N LEU A 311 -0.13 -15.01 -7.85
CA LEU A 311 1.22 -15.32 -7.34
C LEU A 311 1.28 -16.63 -6.52
N THR A 312 0.14 -17.14 -6.08
CA THR A 312 0.04 -18.36 -5.25
C THR A 312 -0.61 -19.53 -5.98
N SER A 313 -1.61 -19.27 -6.81
CA SER A 313 -2.38 -20.30 -7.54
C SER A 313 -2.23 -20.26 -9.07
N GLY A 314 -1.67 -19.18 -9.62
CA GLY A 314 -1.44 -19.01 -11.06
C GLY A 314 -2.64 -18.47 -11.83
N ASP A 315 -3.74 -18.08 -11.16
CA ASP A 315 -4.93 -17.52 -11.80
C ASP A 315 -5.59 -16.47 -10.90
N TYR A 316 -6.45 -15.66 -11.47
CA TYR A 316 -7.23 -14.66 -10.75
C TYR A 316 -8.28 -15.29 -9.82
N PRO A 317 -8.73 -14.57 -8.76
CA PRO A 317 -9.81 -15.04 -7.89
C PRO A 317 -11.04 -15.50 -8.65
N GLN A 318 -11.67 -16.57 -8.19
CA GLN A 318 -12.88 -17.12 -8.82
C GLN A 318 -14.01 -16.10 -8.90
N SER A 319 -14.17 -15.24 -7.88
CA SER A 319 -15.15 -14.16 -7.87
C SER A 319 -14.92 -13.18 -9.03
N MET A 320 -13.67 -12.77 -9.25
CA MET A 320 -13.31 -11.88 -10.36
C MET A 320 -13.55 -12.55 -11.73
N ARG A 321 -13.13 -13.81 -11.90
CA ARG A 321 -13.36 -14.54 -13.15
C ARG A 321 -14.84 -14.66 -13.50
N SER A 322 -15.69 -14.83 -12.49
CA SER A 322 -17.14 -14.92 -12.67
C SER A 322 -17.80 -13.57 -12.97
N LEU A 323 -17.42 -12.52 -12.24
CA LEU A 323 -18.09 -11.21 -12.31
C LEU A 323 -17.56 -10.34 -13.46
N VAL A 324 -16.27 -10.35 -13.71
CA VAL A 324 -15.63 -9.57 -14.79
C VAL A 324 -15.78 -10.29 -16.15
N GLY A 325 -15.77 -11.61 -16.14
CA GLY A 325 -15.98 -12.45 -17.33
C GLY A 325 -14.91 -12.26 -18.39
N SER A 326 -15.34 -12.00 -19.63
CA SER A 326 -14.43 -11.87 -20.80
C SER A 326 -13.54 -10.64 -20.78
N ARG A 327 -13.83 -9.64 -19.96
CA ARG A 327 -13.01 -8.43 -19.80
C ARG A 327 -11.73 -8.68 -18.98
N LEU A 328 -11.71 -9.73 -18.14
CA LEU A 328 -10.55 -10.14 -17.38
C LEU A 328 -9.59 -10.93 -18.28
N PRO A 329 -8.34 -10.47 -18.49
CA PRO A 329 -7.35 -11.20 -19.26
C PRO A 329 -7.08 -12.59 -18.67
N LYS A 330 -6.65 -13.52 -19.50
CA LYS A 330 -6.32 -14.89 -19.08
C LYS A 330 -4.82 -15.12 -19.19
N PHE A 331 -4.24 -15.75 -18.18
CA PHE A 331 -2.86 -16.22 -18.27
C PHE A 331 -2.76 -17.46 -19.13
N THR A 332 -1.70 -17.56 -19.92
CA THR A 332 -1.32 -18.83 -20.57
C THR A 332 -0.85 -19.82 -19.50
N LYS A 333 -0.77 -21.10 -19.86
CA LYS A 333 -0.24 -22.14 -18.95
C LYS A 333 1.21 -21.83 -18.50
N GLU A 334 2.00 -21.28 -19.39
CA GLU A 334 3.39 -20.88 -19.14
C GLU A 334 3.45 -19.67 -18.18
N GLN A 335 2.61 -18.67 -18.41
CA GLN A 335 2.49 -17.50 -17.53
C GLN A 335 2.03 -17.90 -16.12
N SER A 336 0.99 -18.75 -16.02
CA SER A 336 0.51 -19.28 -14.73
C SER A 336 1.63 -19.98 -13.93
N LYS A 337 2.43 -20.83 -14.59
CA LYS A 337 3.57 -21.49 -13.95
C LYS A 337 4.65 -20.54 -13.47
N LEU A 338 4.87 -19.45 -14.19
CA LEU A 338 5.87 -18.45 -13.83
C LEU A 338 5.41 -17.55 -12.68
N LEU A 339 4.11 -17.30 -12.56
CA LEU A 339 3.51 -16.51 -11.50
C LEU A 339 3.61 -17.22 -10.14
N ILE A 340 3.32 -18.52 -10.11
CA ILE A 340 3.31 -19.29 -8.86
C ILE A 340 4.68 -19.24 -8.17
N GLY A 341 4.71 -18.68 -6.94
CA GLY A 341 5.93 -18.58 -6.14
C GLY A 341 6.94 -17.54 -6.64
N SER A 342 6.51 -16.59 -7.49
CA SER A 342 7.39 -15.53 -7.99
C SER A 342 7.67 -14.43 -6.94
N PHE A 343 7.83 -14.81 -5.68
CA PHE A 343 8.26 -13.92 -4.60
C PHE A 343 8.93 -14.73 -3.46
N ASP A 344 9.84 -14.10 -2.74
CA ASP A 344 10.43 -14.65 -1.52
C ASP A 344 9.73 -14.06 -0.29
N PHE A 345 9.15 -12.86 -0.40
CA PHE A 345 8.34 -12.23 0.63
C PHE A 345 7.20 -11.41 0.00
N LEU A 346 6.19 -11.14 0.79
CA LEU A 346 5.10 -10.24 0.47
C LEU A 346 5.26 -8.95 1.29
N GLY A 347 5.39 -7.80 0.61
CA GLY A 347 5.20 -6.50 1.24
C GLY A 347 3.71 -6.21 1.38
N LEU A 348 3.29 -5.73 2.53
CA LEU A 348 1.92 -5.39 2.82
C LEU A 348 1.81 -3.96 3.32
N ASN A 349 1.07 -3.13 2.59
CA ASN A 349 0.67 -1.80 3.00
C ASN A 349 -0.74 -1.87 3.60
N TYR A 350 -0.89 -1.41 4.84
CA TYR A 350 -2.17 -1.40 5.54
C TYR A 350 -2.42 -0.05 6.21
N TYR A 351 -3.59 0.53 6.01
CA TYR A 351 -3.93 1.85 6.55
C TYR A 351 -5.31 1.92 7.20
N ALA A 352 -6.32 1.25 6.61
CA ALA A 352 -7.72 1.53 6.90
C ALA A 352 -8.59 0.27 6.89
N GLY A 353 -9.78 0.38 7.51
CA GLY A 353 -10.85 -0.61 7.42
C GLY A 353 -12.17 0.01 6.96
N TYR A 354 -13.05 -0.84 6.44
CA TYR A 354 -14.39 -0.48 6.00
C TYR A 354 -15.39 -1.57 6.36
N TYR A 355 -16.65 -1.18 6.48
CA TYR A 355 -17.76 -2.12 6.40
C TYR A 355 -18.09 -2.38 4.93
N ALA A 356 -18.40 -3.64 4.61
CA ALA A 356 -18.80 -4.06 3.27
C ALA A 356 -20.20 -4.66 3.28
N SER A 357 -21.04 -4.23 2.35
CA SER A 357 -22.37 -4.78 2.11
C SER A 357 -22.55 -5.21 0.68
N ASP A 358 -23.45 -6.18 0.46
CA ASP A 358 -23.80 -6.64 -0.88
C ASP A 358 -24.50 -5.53 -1.67
N ALA A 359 -24.02 -5.32 -2.89
CA ALA A 359 -24.61 -4.42 -3.86
C ALA A 359 -24.82 -5.19 -5.18
N PRO A 360 -25.94 -5.90 -5.30
CA PRO A 360 -26.20 -6.69 -6.50
C PRO A 360 -26.14 -5.81 -7.74
N GLN A 361 -25.47 -6.30 -8.78
CA GLN A 361 -25.33 -5.59 -10.05
C GLN A 361 -26.71 -5.29 -10.64
N ASN A 362 -26.97 -4.01 -10.87
CA ASN A 362 -28.14 -3.57 -11.60
C ASN A 362 -27.76 -3.49 -13.10
N ASN A 363 -28.54 -4.09 -13.99
CA ASN A 363 -28.32 -4.09 -15.45
C ASN A 363 -28.29 -2.68 -16.08
N SER A 364 -28.63 -1.63 -15.33
CA SER A 364 -28.52 -0.22 -15.74
C SER A 364 -27.16 0.41 -15.42
N VAL A 365 -26.27 -0.29 -14.70
CA VAL A 365 -24.94 0.22 -14.33
C VAL A 365 -23.95 -0.10 -15.44
N TYR A 366 -23.19 0.91 -15.88
CA TYR A 366 -22.08 0.70 -16.80
C TYR A 366 -21.00 -0.16 -16.16
N ALA A 367 -20.52 -1.16 -16.89
CA ALA A 367 -19.44 -2.02 -16.42
C ALA A 367 -18.16 -1.20 -16.15
N SER A 368 -17.60 -1.38 -14.98
CA SER A 368 -16.34 -0.74 -14.55
C SER A 368 -15.71 -1.57 -13.44
N TYR A 369 -14.40 -1.51 -13.30
CA TYR A 369 -13.72 -2.05 -12.13
C TYR A 369 -14.41 -1.61 -10.82
N THR A 370 -14.81 -0.34 -10.72
CA THR A 370 -15.43 0.23 -9.52
C THR A 370 -16.81 -0.34 -9.17
N THR A 371 -17.47 -1.00 -10.11
CA THR A 371 -18.81 -1.58 -9.93
C THR A 371 -18.81 -3.10 -9.99
N ASP A 372 -17.80 -3.71 -10.58
CA ASP A 372 -17.76 -5.17 -10.88
C ASP A 372 -17.76 -6.04 -9.61
N ALA A 373 -17.20 -5.58 -8.51
CA ALA A 373 -17.20 -6.32 -7.25
C ALA A 373 -18.60 -6.53 -6.66
N GLY A 374 -19.59 -5.68 -7.01
CA GLY A 374 -20.90 -5.68 -6.41
C GLY A 374 -20.87 -5.49 -4.88
N VAL A 375 -20.10 -4.50 -4.43
CA VAL A 375 -19.88 -4.21 -3.00
C VAL A 375 -20.05 -2.71 -2.76
N ASN A 376 -20.83 -2.36 -1.73
CA ASN A 376 -20.83 -1.02 -1.16
C ASN A 376 -19.92 -0.99 0.06
N LEU A 377 -19.06 0.03 0.15
CA LEU A 377 -18.19 0.27 1.29
C LEU A 377 -18.74 1.42 2.12
N SER A 378 -18.71 1.26 3.45
CA SER A 378 -19.11 2.29 4.41
C SER A 378 -18.07 2.46 5.51
N SER A 379 -17.88 3.69 5.98
CA SER A 379 -17.06 3.99 7.15
C SER A 379 -17.83 3.81 8.47
N GLU A 380 -19.14 3.52 8.42
CA GLU A 380 -19.97 3.39 9.60
C GLU A 380 -21.00 2.26 9.46
N ARG A 381 -21.47 1.77 10.62
CA ARG A 381 -22.55 0.80 10.77
C ARG A 381 -23.54 1.30 11.81
N ASN A 382 -24.80 1.51 11.40
CA ASN A 382 -25.87 2.05 12.26
C ASN A 382 -25.48 3.40 12.91
N GLY A 383 -24.82 4.29 12.16
CA GLY A 383 -24.35 5.59 12.64
C GLY A 383 -23.12 5.53 13.56
N VAL A 384 -22.50 4.35 13.73
CA VAL A 384 -21.28 4.19 14.51
C VAL A 384 -20.10 4.00 13.55
N PRO A 385 -19.11 4.92 13.56
CA PRO A 385 -17.91 4.79 12.74
C PRO A 385 -17.11 3.53 13.07
N ILE A 386 -16.45 2.94 12.08
CA ILE A 386 -15.54 1.78 12.26
C ILE A 386 -14.29 2.16 13.09
N GLY A 387 -13.94 3.44 13.07
CA GLY A 387 -12.83 4.01 13.82
C GLY A 387 -12.72 5.51 13.61
N SER A 388 -11.71 6.15 14.18
CA SER A 388 -11.40 7.56 13.90
C SER A 388 -10.97 7.75 12.45
N LYS A 389 -11.12 8.97 11.92
CA LYS A 389 -10.64 9.33 10.58
C LYS A 389 -9.28 9.99 10.63
N GLY A 390 -8.45 9.75 9.61
CA GLY A 390 -7.33 10.61 9.26
C GLY A 390 -7.81 11.91 8.60
N ALA A 391 -6.90 12.70 8.06
CA ALA A 391 -7.23 13.88 7.25
C ALA A 391 -7.83 13.46 5.90
N SER A 392 -7.31 12.42 5.29
CA SER A 392 -7.86 11.85 4.05
C SER A 392 -9.17 11.11 4.32
N GLU A 393 -10.18 11.34 3.51
CA GLU A 393 -11.51 10.74 3.68
C GLU A 393 -11.51 9.21 3.64
N TRP A 394 -10.58 8.61 2.89
CA TRP A 394 -10.45 7.18 2.76
C TRP A 394 -9.83 6.50 4.00
N LEU A 395 -9.15 7.26 4.87
CA LEU A 395 -8.37 6.72 5.98
C LEU A 395 -9.26 6.57 7.23
N ASN A 396 -9.93 5.42 7.35
CA ASN A 396 -10.66 5.03 8.56
C ASN A 396 -9.75 4.15 9.41
N VAL A 397 -9.34 4.66 10.56
CA VAL A 397 -8.38 3.99 11.45
C VAL A 397 -8.99 2.75 12.07
N TYR A 398 -8.54 1.56 11.66
CA TYR A 398 -9.02 0.28 12.16
C TYR A 398 -7.85 -0.66 12.49
N PRO A 399 -7.22 -0.52 13.67
CA PRO A 399 -5.99 -1.25 13.99
C PRO A 399 -6.14 -2.78 14.03
N GLN A 400 -7.30 -3.29 14.47
CA GLN A 400 -7.55 -4.74 14.47
C GLN A 400 -7.48 -5.34 13.06
N GLY A 401 -7.89 -4.58 12.05
CA GLY A 401 -7.92 -5.06 10.66
C GLY A 401 -6.56 -5.48 10.12
N ILE A 402 -5.43 -4.95 10.64
CA ILE A 402 -4.11 -5.45 10.24
C ILE A 402 -3.88 -6.89 10.71
N GLN A 403 -4.35 -7.25 11.91
CA GLN A 403 -4.29 -8.63 12.40
C GLN A 403 -5.19 -9.54 11.59
N ASP A 404 -6.42 -9.12 11.34
CA ASP A 404 -7.40 -9.91 10.59
C ASP A 404 -6.90 -10.18 9.16
N LEU A 405 -6.31 -9.19 8.49
CA LEU A 405 -5.69 -9.33 7.18
C LEU A 405 -4.47 -10.27 7.21
N LEU A 406 -3.63 -10.16 8.23
CA LEU A 406 -2.46 -11.02 8.41
C LEU A 406 -2.86 -12.48 8.65
N LEU A 407 -3.85 -12.73 9.49
CA LEU A 407 -4.39 -14.07 9.76
C LEU A 407 -5.11 -14.64 8.52
N TYR A 408 -5.87 -13.82 7.81
CA TYR A 408 -6.47 -14.19 6.52
C TYR A 408 -5.40 -14.60 5.51
N THR A 409 -4.35 -13.80 5.36
CA THR A 409 -3.23 -14.09 4.46
C THR A 409 -2.53 -15.38 4.83
N LYS A 410 -2.26 -15.59 6.12
CA LYS A 410 -1.69 -16.85 6.63
C LYS A 410 -2.56 -18.04 6.24
N LYS A 411 -3.86 -17.94 6.45
CA LYS A 411 -4.81 -19.06 6.23
C LYS A 411 -5.02 -19.36 4.74
N LYS A 412 -5.22 -18.33 3.93
CA LYS A 412 -5.58 -18.49 2.51
C LYS A 412 -4.36 -18.70 1.61
N TYR A 413 -3.21 -18.10 1.93
CA TYR A 413 -2.04 -18.03 1.04
C TYR A 413 -0.78 -18.69 1.62
N HIS A 414 -0.96 -19.76 2.41
CA HIS A 414 0.13 -20.64 2.89
C HIS A 414 1.19 -19.96 3.77
N ASN A 415 0.80 -18.92 4.53
CA ASN A 415 1.67 -18.24 5.49
C ASN A 415 3.00 -17.75 4.88
N PRO A 416 2.98 -16.86 3.90
CA PRO A 416 4.20 -16.31 3.31
C PRO A 416 4.99 -15.49 4.33
N VAL A 417 6.27 -15.25 4.06
CA VAL A 417 7.02 -14.20 4.77
C VAL A 417 6.43 -12.84 4.41
N ILE A 418 6.13 -12.01 5.42
CA ILE A 418 5.50 -10.70 5.24
C ILE A 418 6.39 -9.62 5.86
N TYR A 419 6.55 -8.51 5.16
CA TYR A 419 6.99 -7.23 5.72
C TYR A 419 5.81 -6.26 5.65
N ILE A 420 5.46 -5.60 6.77
CA ILE A 420 4.57 -4.44 6.72
C ILE A 420 5.38 -3.30 6.14
N THR A 421 5.22 -3.05 4.85
CA THR A 421 6.05 -2.12 4.09
C THR A 421 5.56 -0.68 4.15
N GLU A 422 4.30 -0.48 4.52
CA GLU A 422 3.73 0.82 4.88
C GLU A 422 2.59 0.65 5.89
N ASN A 423 2.57 1.56 6.86
CA ASN A 423 1.47 1.76 7.81
C ASN A 423 1.58 3.18 8.36
N GLY A 424 0.49 3.96 8.36
CA GLY A 424 0.54 5.36 8.79
C GLY A 424 -0.81 6.03 8.81
N VAL A 425 -0.85 7.20 9.43
CA VAL A 425 -2.01 8.10 9.49
C VAL A 425 -1.60 9.52 9.15
N ASP A 426 -2.44 10.20 8.41
CA ASP A 426 -2.23 11.59 8.03
C ASP A 426 -2.94 12.59 8.95
N GLU A 427 -2.51 13.82 8.83
CA GLU A 427 -3.11 15.02 9.42
C GLU A 427 -3.19 16.12 8.36
N PHE A 428 -4.09 17.07 8.53
CA PHE A 428 -4.14 18.24 7.64
C PHE A 428 -2.89 19.10 7.80
N ASN A 429 -2.38 19.62 6.68
CA ASN A 429 -1.39 20.68 6.68
C ASN A 429 -2.09 22.02 7.00
N ASP A 430 -2.41 22.24 8.27
CA ASP A 430 -3.13 23.46 8.71
C ASP A 430 -2.15 24.62 8.90
N PRO A 431 -2.20 25.67 8.05
CA PRO A 431 -1.30 26.82 8.15
C PRO A 431 -1.55 27.71 9.39
N LYS A 432 -2.61 27.44 10.17
CA LYS A 432 -2.91 28.20 11.39
C LYS A 432 -2.16 27.65 12.61
N LEU A 433 -1.67 26.42 12.55
CA LEU A 433 -0.93 25.83 13.65
C LEU A 433 0.46 26.46 13.74
N SER A 434 0.87 26.77 14.97
CA SER A 434 2.29 27.03 15.24
C SER A 434 3.11 25.75 15.03
N LEU A 435 4.43 25.91 14.82
CA LEU A 435 5.32 24.75 14.69
C LEU A 435 5.22 23.81 15.90
N ALA A 436 5.13 24.34 17.11
CA ALA A 436 5.02 23.53 18.33
C ALA A 436 3.73 22.69 18.35
N GLU A 437 2.62 23.24 17.89
CA GLU A 437 1.35 22.51 17.77
C GLU A 437 1.42 21.43 16.67
N ALA A 438 1.99 21.74 15.50
CA ALA A 438 2.17 20.81 14.40
C ALA A 438 3.14 19.66 14.74
N LEU A 439 4.06 19.84 15.68
CA LEU A 439 4.97 18.79 16.14
C LEU A 439 4.31 17.86 17.20
N ASN A 440 3.17 18.23 17.76
CA ASN A 440 2.48 17.47 18.82
C ASN A 440 1.47 16.46 18.23
N ASP A 441 1.95 15.46 17.53
CA ASP A 441 1.17 14.46 16.79
C ASP A 441 0.82 13.21 17.62
N THR A 442 0.21 13.39 18.79
CA THR A 442 -0.17 12.29 19.70
C THR A 442 -1.09 11.25 19.08
N HIS A 443 -1.98 11.65 18.15
CA HIS A 443 -2.85 10.74 17.40
C HIS A 443 -2.06 9.73 16.57
N ARG A 444 -0.88 10.13 16.04
CA ARG A 444 0.00 9.25 15.27
C ARG A 444 0.69 8.24 16.17
N ILE A 445 1.03 8.61 17.40
CA ILE A 445 1.57 7.69 18.41
C ILE A 445 0.52 6.63 18.75
N ASP A 446 -0.73 7.03 19.02
CA ASP A 446 -1.83 6.08 19.30
C ASP A 446 -2.04 5.12 18.13
N TYR A 447 -2.05 5.64 16.90
CA TYR A 447 -2.18 4.84 15.70
C TYR A 447 -1.10 3.75 15.61
N TYR A 448 0.18 4.12 15.72
CA TYR A 448 1.29 3.15 15.60
C TYR A 448 1.31 2.17 16.75
N ASN A 449 1.11 2.62 17.98
CA ASN A 449 1.10 1.76 19.15
C ASN A 449 0.04 0.67 19.03
N ARG A 450 -1.18 1.02 18.63
CA ARG A 450 -2.29 0.06 18.45
C ARG A 450 -2.03 -0.90 17.29
N HIS A 451 -1.52 -0.43 16.15
CA HIS A 451 -1.20 -1.31 15.02
C HIS A 451 -0.06 -2.28 15.36
N LEU A 452 1.01 -1.81 15.99
CA LEU A 452 2.13 -2.67 16.42
C LEU A 452 1.70 -3.73 17.42
N HIS A 453 0.75 -3.44 18.30
CA HIS A 453 0.16 -4.43 19.20
C HIS A 453 -0.51 -5.58 18.42
N TYR A 454 -1.30 -5.25 17.40
CA TYR A 454 -1.96 -6.25 16.55
C TYR A 454 -0.98 -7.00 15.64
N VAL A 455 0.11 -6.34 15.20
CA VAL A 455 1.19 -7.01 14.47
C VAL A 455 1.90 -8.02 15.38
N GLN A 456 2.23 -7.64 16.63
CA GLN A 456 2.82 -8.56 17.62
C GLN A 456 1.89 -9.75 17.86
N SER A 457 0.61 -9.50 18.15
CA SER A 457 -0.39 -10.55 18.33
C SER A 457 -0.48 -11.49 17.12
N SER A 458 -0.33 -10.97 15.91
CA SER A 458 -0.29 -11.81 14.70
C SER A 458 0.92 -12.73 14.65
N ILE A 459 2.08 -12.22 15.07
CA ILE A 459 3.33 -13.00 15.17
C ILE A 459 3.15 -14.11 16.21
N ASP A 460 2.59 -13.81 17.38
CA ASP A 460 2.29 -14.79 18.43
C ASP A 460 1.32 -15.88 17.96
N ASN A 461 0.42 -15.52 17.04
CA ASN A 461 -0.46 -16.45 16.33
C ASN A 461 0.21 -17.13 15.12
N GLY A 462 1.54 -17.03 14.98
CA GLY A 462 2.36 -17.76 14.02
C GLY A 462 2.33 -17.19 12.59
N VAL A 463 1.97 -15.92 12.38
CA VAL A 463 2.18 -15.23 11.10
C VAL A 463 3.66 -14.88 10.97
N LYS A 464 4.23 -15.09 9.78
CA LYS A 464 5.66 -14.84 9.52
C LYS A 464 5.93 -13.38 9.17
N VAL A 465 5.57 -12.44 10.06
CA VAL A 465 5.94 -11.03 9.88
C VAL A 465 7.39 -10.82 10.28
N LYS A 466 8.19 -10.16 9.44
CA LYS A 466 9.64 -9.99 9.59
C LYS A 466 10.09 -8.53 9.70
N GLY A 467 9.19 -7.57 9.51
CA GLY A 467 9.52 -6.17 9.66
C GLY A 467 8.30 -5.25 9.55
N PHE A 468 8.50 -4.00 9.98
CA PHE A 468 7.48 -2.96 10.00
C PHE A 468 8.10 -1.62 9.59
N PHE A 469 7.45 -0.93 8.65
CA PHE A 469 7.90 0.35 8.10
C PHE A 469 6.77 1.39 8.23
N PRO A 470 6.87 2.36 9.14
CA PRO A 470 5.99 3.52 9.14
C PRO A 470 6.01 4.25 7.79
N TRP A 471 4.84 4.64 7.33
CA TRP A 471 4.66 5.63 6.31
C TRP A 471 4.39 6.97 6.99
N THR A 472 5.30 7.92 7.03
CA THR A 472 6.58 7.95 6.31
C THR A 472 7.62 8.75 7.12
N LEU A 473 8.89 8.77 6.70
CA LEU A 473 9.95 9.48 7.43
C LEU A 473 9.68 10.98 7.52
N LEU A 474 9.42 11.60 6.36
CA LEU A 474 9.23 13.05 6.21
C LEU A 474 7.83 13.34 5.68
N ASP A 475 7.21 14.46 6.06
CA ASP A 475 6.13 15.02 5.27
C ASP A 475 6.59 15.21 3.83
N ASN A 476 5.75 14.89 2.84
CA ASN A 476 6.17 14.81 1.45
C ASN A 476 5.02 15.15 0.48
N PHE A 477 5.21 14.95 -0.82
CA PHE A 477 4.16 15.08 -1.83
C PHE A 477 3.24 13.86 -1.79
N GLU A 478 2.00 14.01 -1.31
CA GLU A 478 1.03 12.92 -1.12
C GLU A 478 0.08 12.77 -2.32
N TRP A 479 0.66 12.56 -3.49
CA TRP A 479 -0.03 12.26 -4.75
C TRP A 479 -1.12 13.30 -5.07
N SER A 480 -2.39 12.88 -5.30
CA SER A 480 -3.50 13.81 -5.57
C SER A 480 -3.81 14.76 -4.41
N SER A 481 -3.35 14.48 -3.21
CA SER A 481 -3.45 15.40 -2.07
C SER A 481 -2.40 16.51 -2.08
N GLY A 482 -1.34 16.39 -2.88
CA GLY A 482 -0.23 17.34 -2.88
C GLY A 482 0.41 17.46 -1.51
N TYR A 483 0.55 18.68 -0.99
CA TYR A 483 1.06 18.96 0.36
C TYR A 483 -0.06 19.34 1.35
N SER A 484 -1.32 19.10 0.99
CA SER A 484 -2.48 19.43 1.85
C SER A 484 -2.62 18.50 3.06
N VAL A 485 -1.97 17.34 3.05
CA VAL A 485 -1.90 16.38 4.16
C VAL A 485 -0.45 16.00 4.49
N ARG A 486 -0.24 15.49 5.70
CA ARG A 486 1.08 15.15 6.25
C ARG A 486 1.08 13.76 6.88
N PHE A 487 1.88 12.84 6.34
CA PHE A 487 2.09 11.50 6.92
C PHE A 487 3.38 11.37 7.72
N GLY A 488 4.30 12.31 7.58
CA GLY A 488 5.65 12.22 8.15
C GLY A 488 5.67 12.13 9.67
N ILE A 489 6.57 11.31 10.20
CA ILE A 489 6.97 11.38 11.61
C ILE A 489 7.94 12.54 11.84
N THR A 490 8.44 13.15 10.77
CA THR A 490 9.26 14.35 10.75
C THR A 490 8.56 15.42 9.94
N TYR A 491 8.27 16.55 10.55
CA TYR A 491 7.69 17.73 9.91
C TYR A 491 8.70 18.35 8.94
N VAL A 492 8.25 18.65 7.72
CA VAL A 492 9.01 19.44 6.75
C VAL A 492 8.39 20.82 6.67
N ASP A 493 9.19 21.85 6.99
CA ASP A 493 8.75 23.23 6.87
C ASP A 493 8.88 23.70 5.42
N TYR A 494 7.78 23.62 4.68
CA TYR A 494 7.73 24.02 3.27
C TYR A 494 7.97 25.53 3.05
N ASN A 495 7.84 26.34 4.09
CA ASN A 495 8.03 27.80 4.04
C ASN A 495 9.42 28.23 4.51
N ASP A 496 10.18 27.36 5.23
CA ASP A 496 11.54 27.66 5.70
C ASP A 496 12.54 26.63 5.14
N ARG A 497 12.78 26.70 3.84
CA ARG A 497 13.85 25.94 3.14
C ARG A 497 13.80 24.43 3.41
N LEU A 498 12.60 23.88 3.55
CA LEU A 498 12.37 22.45 3.80
C LEU A 498 13.08 21.93 5.06
N LYS A 499 13.22 22.73 6.12
CA LYS A 499 13.80 22.27 7.39
C LYS A 499 13.05 21.07 7.94
N ARG A 500 13.78 20.11 8.48
CA ARG A 500 13.27 18.90 9.10
C ARG A 500 13.16 19.09 10.61
N HIS A 501 11.96 18.90 11.17
CA HIS A 501 11.69 18.96 12.60
C HIS A 501 11.07 17.65 13.06
N PRO A 502 11.74 16.84 13.91
CA PRO A 502 11.14 15.62 14.44
C PRO A 502 9.86 15.93 15.22
N LYS A 503 8.77 15.22 14.87
CA LYS A 503 7.49 15.30 15.60
C LYS A 503 7.56 14.47 16.88
N LEU A 504 6.55 14.56 17.73
CA LEU A 504 6.47 13.79 18.96
C LEU A 504 6.50 12.27 18.67
N SER A 505 5.87 11.83 17.58
CA SER A 505 5.93 10.43 17.09
C SER A 505 7.35 9.98 16.75
N ALA A 506 8.21 10.85 16.23
CA ALA A 506 9.62 10.54 16.01
C ALA A 506 10.36 10.28 17.31
N HIS A 507 10.11 11.10 18.34
CA HIS A 507 10.69 10.88 19.67
C HIS A 507 10.17 9.61 20.32
N TRP A 508 8.89 9.29 20.13
CA TRP A 508 8.29 8.03 20.58
C TRP A 508 8.98 6.83 19.92
N PHE A 509 9.14 6.82 18.59
CA PHE A 509 9.88 5.76 17.88
C PHE A 509 11.32 5.65 18.35
N LYS A 510 12.01 6.77 18.56
CA LYS A 510 13.39 6.75 19.12
C LYS A 510 13.46 6.05 20.47
N SER A 511 12.44 6.22 21.31
CA SER A 511 12.36 5.52 22.60
C SER A 511 11.99 4.05 22.44
N PHE A 512 11.03 3.75 21.57
CA PHE A 512 10.56 2.41 21.24
C PHE A 512 11.69 1.52 20.67
N LEU A 513 12.56 2.10 19.82
CA LEU A 513 13.63 1.39 19.10
C LEU A 513 14.91 1.20 19.92
N LYS A 514 15.03 1.81 21.12
CA LYS A 514 16.21 1.60 21.95
C LYS A 514 16.34 0.13 22.33
N PRO A 515 17.52 -0.50 22.13
CA PRO A 515 17.81 -1.78 22.74
C PRO A 515 17.84 -1.62 24.27
N TYR A 516 17.30 -2.61 25.00
CA TYR A 516 17.46 -2.68 26.45
C TYR A 516 18.88 -3.10 26.81
#